data_a884e7b52d35bc63e3ad1f5282716566
#
_entry.id   a884e7b52d35bc63e3ad1f5282716566
#
_cell.length_a   1.000
_cell.length_b   1.000
_cell.length_c   1.000
_cell.angle_alpha   90.00
_cell.angle_beta   90.00
_cell.angle_gamma   90.00
#
_symmetry.space_group_name_H-M   'P 1'
#
loop_
_entity.id
_entity.type
_entity.pdbx_description
1 polymer ?
#
loop_
_entity_poly.entity_id
_entity_poly.type
_entity_poly.pdbx_seq_one_letter_code
_entity_poly.pdbx_strand_id
1 'polypeptide(L)'
;VLNLNAEFTKLTGITVNYSTYATNEELYAKLKGGGSTYDIIIPSDYMISRMIKENMLEPLDKSNIPNFANIMDKFKSSEYDPGSKYSVPYTWGTVGIIYDTTVVDEEDIGWDILWDEDYSGRILMFDNPRDAFAIAENMLGYSLNTENSEELEKAAEKLKEQKKVVQAYVMDEIFDKMGAGEAIIAPYYAGDAVTLMDECEDLGFVIPDSGTNLFIDAVCIPKGCRNKEAAEMYINFLNEPDVAYAIADFIGYSTPNQKAYEMLDDEVKNDGISYLDDDYIEEKTTVFCNLSDEANQKMQTLWTDMKSSEEQTPNKV
;
A
#
# COMPACT_ATOMS: atom_id res chain seq x y z
N VAL A 1 -1.19 -22.61 -11.15
CA VAL A 1 -1.50 -21.20 -10.83
C VAL A 1 -2.81 -20.84 -11.49
N LEU A 2 -3.83 -20.45 -10.72
CA LEU A 2 -5.13 -20.04 -11.24
C LEU A 2 -4.99 -18.66 -11.92
N ASN A 3 -5.27 -18.59 -13.22
CA ASN A 3 -5.27 -17.32 -13.94
C ASN A 3 -6.70 -16.74 -13.96
N LEU A 4 -7.03 -15.91 -12.99
CA LEU A 4 -8.36 -15.31 -12.82
C LEU A 4 -8.82 -14.50 -14.04
N ASN A 5 -7.91 -13.80 -14.70
CA ASN A 5 -8.25 -13.04 -15.93
C ASN A 5 -8.65 -13.99 -17.07
N ALA A 6 -7.98 -15.13 -17.21
CA ALA A 6 -8.35 -16.16 -18.18
C ALA A 6 -9.71 -16.80 -17.84
N GLU A 7 -10.00 -17.04 -16.56
CA GLU A 7 -11.30 -17.57 -16.12
C GLU A 7 -12.43 -16.56 -16.40
N PHE A 8 -12.23 -15.28 -16.11
CA PHE A 8 -13.19 -14.23 -16.48
C PHE A 8 -13.46 -14.20 -17.99
N THR A 9 -12.39 -14.24 -18.79
CA THR A 9 -12.51 -14.30 -20.25
C THR A 9 -13.28 -15.53 -20.73
N LYS A 10 -13.05 -16.69 -20.14
CA LYS A 10 -13.75 -17.93 -20.46
C LYS A 10 -15.25 -17.86 -20.10
N LEU A 11 -15.58 -17.22 -18.99
CA LEU A 11 -16.97 -17.07 -18.53
C LEU A 11 -17.76 -16.04 -19.34
N THR A 12 -17.13 -14.97 -19.77
CA THR A 12 -17.82 -13.79 -20.33
C THR A 12 -17.50 -13.51 -21.80
N GLY A 13 -16.42 -14.06 -22.33
CA GLY A 13 -15.87 -13.70 -23.64
C GLY A 13 -15.13 -12.36 -23.67
N ILE A 14 -15.01 -11.68 -22.53
CA ILE A 14 -14.34 -10.38 -22.41
C ILE A 14 -12.86 -10.60 -22.09
N THR A 15 -11.98 -10.05 -22.93
CA THR A 15 -10.53 -10.12 -22.70
C THR A 15 -10.08 -9.08 -21.68
N VAL A 16 -9.24 -9.50 -20.73
CA VAL A 16 -8.61 -8.63 -19.74
C VAL A 16 -7.16 -8.37 -20.15
N ASN A 17 -6.83 -7.12 -20.45
CA ASN A 17 -5.46 -6.66 -20.67
C ASN A 17 -4.95 -6.07 -19.36
N TYR A 18 -3.90 -6.68 -18.80
CA TYR A 18 -3.37 -6.35 -17.49
C TYR A 18 -2.05 -5.61 -17.59
N SER A 19 -1.89 -4.57 -16.79
CA SER A 19 -0.62 -3.85 -16.62
C SER A 19 -0.48 -3.36 -15.18
N THR A 20 0.75 -3.22 -14.72
CA THR A 20 1.10 -2.75 -13.39
C THR A 20 1.65 -1.33 -13.40
N TYR A 21 1.70 -0.72 -12.24
CA TYR A 21 2.39 0.54 -11.94
C TYR A 21 3.04 0.43 -10.55
N ALA A 22 4.13 1.14 -10.35
CA ALA A 22 4.89 1.02 -9.11
C ALA A 22 4.29 1.83 -7.94
N THR A 23 3.69 3.00 -8.22
CA THR A 23 3.13 3.89 -7.20
C THR A 23 1.81 4.51 -7.64
N ASN A 24 0.99 4.94 -6.67
CA ASN A 24 -0.25 5.69 -6.94
C ASN A 24 0.02 6.99 -7.70
N GLU A 25 1.15 7.65 -7.44
CA GLU A 25 1.58 8.86 -8.10
C GLU A 25 1.88 8.62 -9.59
N GLU A 26 2.50 7.48 -9.92
CA GLU A 26 2.73 7.07 -11.31
C GLU A 26 1.41 6.84 -12.04
N LEU A 27 0.48 6.11 -11.43
CA LEU A 27 -0.87 5.90 -11.99
C LEU A 27 -1.58 7.24 -12.23
N TYR A 28 -1.57 8.11 -11.22
CA TYR A 28 -2.19 9.43 -11.30
C TYR A 28 -1.61 10.26 -12.44
N ALA A 29 -0.28 10.31 -12.56
CA ALA A 29 0.40 11.02 -13.63
C ALA A 29 0.05 10.48 -15.02
N LYS A 30 -0.01 9.16 -15.19
CA LYS A 30 -0.44 8.51 -16.43
C LYS A 30 -1.88 8.90 -16.83
N LEU A 31 -2.81 8.92 -15.88
CA LEU A 31 -4.19 9.30 -16.13
C LEU A 31 -4.32 10.79 -16.47
N LYS A 32 -3.62 11.66 -15.74
CA LYS A 32 -3.58 13.11 -16.00
C LYS A 32 -2.99 13.45 -17.37
N GLY A 33 -1.96 12.72 -17.78
CA GLY A 33 -1.30 12.89 -19.07
C GLY A 33 -2.16 12.48 -20.28
N GLY A 34 -3.28 11.78 -20.04
CA GLY A 34 -4.24 11.38 -21.07
C GLY A 34 -3.70 10.39 -22.12
N GLY A 35 -2.52 9.82 -21.90
CA GLY A 35 -1.86 8.89 -22.81
C GLY A 35 -2.33 7.44 -22.69
N SER A 36 -3.09 7.10 -21.67
CA SER A 36 -3.56 5.75 -21.39
C SER A 36 -5.07 5.73 -21.12
N THR A 37 -5.74 4.74 -21.69
CA THR A 37 -7.15 4.47 -21.44
C THR A 37 -7.26 3.15 -20.67
N TYR A 38 -7.63 3.23 -19.40
CA TYR A 38 -7.94 2.07 -18.59
C TYR A 38 -9.45 1.97 -18.38
N ASP A 39 -9.99 0.76 -18.35
CA ASP A 39 -11.38 0.52 -17.96
C ASP A 39 -11.51 0.35 -16.45
N ILE A 40 -10.44 -0.14 -15.81
CA ILE A 40 -10.33 -0.37 -14.36
C ILE A 40 -8.97 0.09 -13.87
N ILE A 41 -8.93 0.63 -12.66
CA ILE A 41 -7.72 0.93 -11.88
C ILE A 41 -7.92 0.48 -10.44
N ILE A 42 -6.83 0.17 -9.73
CA ILE A 42 -6.87 -0.28 -8.33
C ILE A 42 -5.89 0.57 -7.51
N PRO A 43 -6.20 1.84 -7.25
CA PRO A 43 -5.40 2.72 -6.40
C PRO A 43 -5.73 2.56 -4.91
N SER A 44 -4.90 3.15 -4.07
CA SER A 44 -5.14 3.22 -2.63
C SER A 44 -6.08 4.38 -2.25
N ASP A 45 -6.63 4.30 -1.07
CA ASP A 45 -7.64 5.19 -0.46
C ASP A 45 -7.40 6.68 -0.67
N TYR A 46 -6.23 7.21 -0.26
CA TYR A 46 -5.91 8.64 -0.39
C TYR A 46 -5.90 9.10 -1.84
N MET A 47 -5.45 8.24 -2.76
CA MET A 47 -5.42 8.55 -4.19
C MET A 47 -6.83 8.49 -4.79
N ILE A 48 -7.67 7.56 -4.34
CA ILE A 48 -9.10 7.51 -4.73
C ILE A 48 -9.79 8.80 -4.31
N SER A 49 -9.60 9.24 -3.06
CA SER A 49 -10.14 10.49 -2.55
C SER A 49 -9.72 11.69 -3.41
N ARG A 50 -8.44 11.75 -3.80
CA ARG A 50 -7.92 12.78 -4.71
C ARG A 50 -8.59 12.72 -6.08
N MET A 51 -8.67 11.52 -6.67
CA MET A 51 -9.29 11.33 -7.98
C MET A 51 -10.78 11.67 -7.99
N ILE A 52 -11.50 11.40 -6.89
CA ILE A 52 -12.90 11.82 -6.72
C ILE A 52 -13.00 13.34 -6.71
N LYS A 53 -12.19 14.02 -5.90
CA LYS A 53 -12.15 15.49 -5.80
C LYS A 53 -11.86 16.14 -7.15
N GLU A 54 -11.01 15.53 -7.96
CA GLU A 54 -10.63 16.00 -9.29
C GLU A 54 -11.54 15.51 -10.43
N ASN A 55 -12.66 14.82 -10.11
CA ASN A 55 -13.63 14.27 -11.07
C ASN A 55 -12.99 13.34 -12.11
N MET A 56 -12.06 12.50 -11.68
CA MET A 56 -11.32 11.54 -12.51
C MET A 56 -11.93 10.14 -12.54
N LEU A 57 -12.98 9.87 -11.75
CA LEU A 57 -13.64 8.58 -11.65
C LEU A 57 -15.09 8.62 -12.12
N GLU A 58 -15.58 7.47 -12.62
CA GLU A 58 -16.99 7.24 -12.90
C GLU A 58 -17.71 6.68 -11.67
N PRO A 59 -18.92 7.13 -11.34
CA PRO A 59 -19.71 6.49 -10.31
C PRO A 59 -20.13 5.08 -10.75
N LEU A 60 -20.08 4.14 -9.79
CA LEU A 60 -20.45 2.74 -10.03
C LEU A 60 -21.97 2.54 -9.98
N ASP A 61 -22.48 1.68 -10.86
CA ASP A 61 -23.84 1.13 -10.74
C ASP A 61 -23.80 -0.17 -9.91
N LYS A 62 -24.19 -0.08 -8.66
CA LYS A 62 -24.18 -1.24 -7.73
C LYS A 62 -25.15 -2.35 -8.16
N SER A 63 -26.12 -2.09 -9.01
CA SER A 63 -27.01 -3.13 -9.55
C SER A 63 -26.25 -4.11 -10.45
N ASN A 64 -25.14 -3.68 -11.05
CA ASN A 64 -24.24 -4.51 -11.84
C ASN A 64 -23.15 -5.19 -10.99
N ILE A 65 -23.09 -4.87 -9.68
CA ILE A 65 -22.07 -5.38 -8.75
C ILE A 65 -22.77 -6.00 -7.52
N PRO A 66 -23.62 -7.02 -7.67
CA PRO A 66 -24.34 -7.63 -6.53
C PRO A 66 -23.40 -8.20 -5.46
N ASN A 67 -22.19 -8.65 -5.82
CA ASN A 67 -21.20 -9.14 -4.87
C ASN A 67 -20.60 -8.06 -3.96
N PHE A 68 -20.89 -6.76 -4.20
CA PHE A 68 -20.59 -5.71 -3.22
C PHE A 68 -21.21 -6.02 -1.85
N ALA A 69 -22.31 -6.76 -1.80
CA ALA A 69 -22.91 -7.20 -0.55
C ALA A 69 -21.97 -8.04 0.32
N ASN A 70 -20.98 -8.71 -0.28
CA ASN A 70 -19.98 -9.52 0.43
C ASN A 70 -18.90 -8.70 1.13
N ILE A 71 -18.75 -7.41 0.83
CA ILE A 71 -17.79 -6.52 1.50
C ILE A 71 -18.20 -6.32 2.96
N MET A 72 -17.24 -6.45 3.89
CA MET A 72 -17.43 -6.17 5.32
C MET A 72 -17.88 -4.74 5.54
N ASP A 73 -18.81 -4.53 6.47
CA ASP A 73 -19.42 -3.21 6.72
C ASP A 73 -18.38 -2.14 7.11
N LYS A 74 -17.32 -2.52 7.83
CA LYS A 74 -16.24 -1.62 8.23
C LYS A 74 -15.46 -1.02 7.04
N PHE A 75 -15.49 -1.64 5.87
CA PHE A 75 -14.85 -1.15 4.66
C PHE A 75 -15.82 -0.44 3.71
N LYS A 76 -17.14 -0.44 4.01
CA LYS A 76 -18.13 0.28 3.22
C LYS A 76 -18.24 1.72 3.68
N SER A 77 -18.47 2.64 2.74
CA SER A 77 -18.68 4.07 3.03
C SER A 77 -17.55 4.71 3.83
N SER A 78 -16.31 4.32 3.55
CA SER A 78 -15.12 4.89 4.17
C SER A 78 -14.96 6.38 3.82
N GLU A 79 -14.19 7.13 4.61
CA GLU A 79 -13.98 8.58 4.42
C GLU A 79 -13.43 8.94 3.04
N TYR A 80 -12.63 8.07 2.44
CA TYR A 80 -12.08 8.30 1.11
C TYR A 80 -13.13 8.22 -0.03
N ASP A 81 -14.23 7.48 0.18
CA ASP A 81 -15.35 7.34 -0.78
C ASP A 81 -16.68 7.20 -0.03
N PRO A 82 -17.25 8.29 0.51
CA PRO A 82 -18.52 8.26 1.24
C PRO A 82 -19.64 7.65 0.41
N GLY A 83 -20.32 6.65 0.98
CA GLY A 83 -21.37 5.87 0.31
C GLY A 83 -20.85 4.86 -0.69
N SER A 84 -19.54 4.62 -0.77
CA SER A 84 -18.90 3.69 -1.73
C SER A 84 -19.39 3.93 -3.15
N LYS A 85 -19.41 5.19 -3.56
CA LYS A 85 -20.00 5.60 -4.84
C LYS A 85 -19.10 5.31 -6.04
N TYR A 86 -17.79 5.34 -5.84
CA TYR A 86 -16.78 5.28 -6.91
C TYR A 86 -15.88 4.05 -6.83
N SER A 87 -15.92 3.32 -5.72
CA SER A 87 -14.97 2.23 -5.48
C SER A 87 -15.60 1.01 -4.83
N VAL A 88 -14.94 -0.14 -5.02
CA VAL A 88 -15.20 -1.37 -4.28
C VAL A 88 -13.90 -1.82 -3.65
N PRO A 89 -13.82 -1.96 -2.31
CA PRO A 89 -12.63 -2.44 -1.63
C PRO A 89 -12.15 -3.78 -2.21
N TYR A 90 -10.82 -3.89 -2.39
CA TYR A 90 -10.17 -5.03 -3.04
C TYR A 90 -9.23 -5.77 -2.08
N THR A 91 -8.31 -5.05 -1.47
CA THR A 91 -7.40 -5.53 -0.43
C THR A 91 -7.22 -4.46 0.63
N TRP A 92 -6.70 -4.85 1.79
CA TRP A 92 -6.28 -3.93 2.83
C TRP A 92 -5.07 -4.50 3.57
N GLY A 93 -4.40 -3.68 4.34
CA GLY A 93 -3.25 -4.08 5.12
C GLY A 93 -2.63 -2.94 5.88
N THR A 94 -1.51 -3.24 6.50
CA THR A 94 -0.70 -2.29 7.27
C THR A 94 0.72 -2.23 6.73
N VAL A 95 1.47 -1.24 7.16
CA VAL A 95 2.91 -1.13 6.93
C VAL A 95 3.64 -1.54 8.21
N GLY A 96 4.71 -2.28 8.07
CA GLY A 96 5.58 -2.66 9.18
C GLY A 96 7.02 -2.79 8.72
N ILE A 97 7.82 -3.46 9.51
CA ILE A 97 9.24 -3.69 9.22
C ILE A 97 9.48 -5.17 9.01
N ILE A 98 10.00 -5.52 7.83
CA ILE A 98 10.56 -6.84 7.52
C ILE A 98 11.99 -6.84 7.99
N TYR A 99 12.42 -7.89 8.69
CA TYR A 99 13.77 -7.98 9.24
C TYR A 99 14.29 -9.41 9.20
N ASP A 100 15.62 -9.55 9.17
CA ASP A 100 16.33 -10.83 9.28
C ASP A 100 16.43 -11.23 10.76
N THR A 101 15.70 -12.26 11.16
CA THR A 101 15.59 -12.76 12.54
C THR A 101 16.90 -13.34 13.08
N THR A 102 17.85 -13.64 12.19
CA THR A 102 19.18 -14.15 12.59
C THR A 102 20.15 -13.04 12.98
N VAL A 103 19.79 -11.77 12.71
CA VAL A 103 20.65 -10.59 12.91
C VAL A 103 20.02 -9.56 13.83
N VAL A 104 18.68 -9.43 13.80
CA VAL A 104 17.93 -8.40 14.52
C VAL A 104 16.97 -9.05 15.50
N ASP A 105 16.98 -8.62 16.74
CA ASP A 105 16.01 -9.04 17.75
C ASP A 105 14.73 -8.20 17.64
N GLU A 106 13.56 -8.85 17.60
CA GLU A 106 12.26 -8.20 17.45
C GLU A 106 11.99 -7.13 18.51
N GLU A 107 12.41 -7.38 19.76
CA GLU A 107 12.21 -6.46 20.89
C GLU A 107 12.90 -5.09 20.69
N ASP A 108 13.89 -5.02 19.82
CA ASP A 108 14.66 -3.80 19.52
C ASP A 108 14.07 -2.99 18.35
N ILE A 109 12.96 -3.46 17.71
CA ILE A 109 12.42 -2.85 16.48
C ILE A 109 11.39 -1.76 16.79
N GLY A 110 11.82 -0.51 16.65
CA GLY A 110 10.98 0.66 16.41
C GLY A 110 11.22 1.21 15.01
N TRP A 111 10.48 2.25 14.60
CA TRP A 111 10.75 2.91 13.32
C TRP A 111 12.16 3.52 13.23
N ASP A 112 12.78 3.83 14.37
CA ASP A 112 14.14 4.39 14.48
C ASP A 112 15.23 3.42 14.04
N ILE A 113 14.99 2.11 14.02
CA ILE A 113 15.94 1.13 13.49
C ILE A 113 16.32 1.40 12.03
N LEU A 114 15.42 2.05 11.27
CA LEU A 114 15.66 2.45 9.88
C LEU A 114 16.71 3.57 9.74
N TRP A 115 17.18 4.14 10.85
CA TRP A 115 18.25 5.14 10.93
C TRP A 115 19.49 4.64 11.65
N ASP A 116 19.51 3.37 12.05
CA ASP A 116 20.60 2.79 12.84
C ASP A 116 21.87 2.62 12.00
N GLU A 117 22.97 3.22 12.46
CA GLU A 117 24.26 3.17 11.79
C GLU A 117 24.91 1.78 11.85
N ASP A 118 24.54 0.94 12.81
CA ASP A 118 25.06 -0.43 12.93
C ASP A 118 24.61 -1.31 11.76
N TYR A 119 23.48 -0.96 11.15
CA TYR A 119 22.94 -1.65 9.97
C TYR A 119 23.18 -0.89 8.66
N SER A 120 24.08 0.11 8.65
CA SER A 120 24.36 0.95 7.47
C SER A 120 24.70 0.12 6.22
N GLY A 121 24.06 0.47 5.11
CA GLY A 121 24.20 -0.22 3.83
C GLY A 121 23.43 -1.54 3.72
N ARG A 122 22.61 -1.89 4.74
CA ARG A 122 21.76 -3.08 4.77
C ARG A 122 20.29 -2.76 5.05
N ILE A 123 19.94 -1.48 5.06
CA ILE A 123 18.58 -0.96 5.25
C ILE A 123 18.02 -0.55 3.90
N LEU A 124 16.80 -0.97 3.59
CA LEU A 124 16.02 -0.45 2.47
C LEU A 124 15.03 0.61 2.95
N MET A 125 14.55 1.44 2.03
CA MET A 125 13.50 2.41 2.28
C MET A 125 12.55 2.46 1.08
N PHE A 126 11.30 2.86 1.30
CA PHE A 126 10.32 3.07 0.23
C PHE A 126 10.81 4.07 -0.83
N ASP A 127 10.65 3.74 -2.09
CA ASP A 127 10.70 4.71 -3.19
C ASP A 127 9.30 5.30 -3.48
N ASN A 128 8.62 5.67 -2.43
CA ASN A 128 7.28 6.24 -2.40
C ASN A 128 7.26 7.36 -1.36
N PRO A 129 7.03 8.63 -1.76
CA PRO A 129 7.10 9.75 -0.85
C PRO A 129 6.06 9.65 0.27
N ARG A 130 4.84 9.21 -0.01
CA ARG A 130 3.76 9.18 0.99
C ARG A 130 4.10 8.26 2.16
N ASP A 131 4.55 7.04 1.87
CA ASP A 131 4.93 6.07 2.90
C ASP A 131 6.23 6.46 3.61
N ALA A 132 7.23 6.94 2.88
CA ALA A 132 8.49 7.38 3.47
C ALA A 132 8.30 8.55 4.44
N PHE A 133 7.51 9.55 4.07
CA PHE A 133 7.17 10.68 4.95
C PHE A 133 6.38 10.23 6.17
N ALA A 134 5.41 9.32 6.02
CA ALA A 134 4.61 8.81 7.13
C ALA A 134 5.49 8.15 8.21
N ILE A 135 6.52 7.41 7.83
CA ILE A 135 7.47 6.81 8.79
C ILE A 135 8.24 7.90 9.54
N ALA A 136 8.76 8.90 8.84
CA ALA A 136 9.48 10.01 9.47
C ALA A 136 8.55 10.87 10.35
N GLU A 137 7.32 11.12 9.91
CA GLU A 137 6.28 11.82 10.67
C GLU A 137 5.93 11.07 11.97
N ASN A 138 5.75 9.74 11.88
CA ASN A 138 5.50 8.90 13.06
C ASN A 138 6.65 9.02 14.08
N MET A 139 7.90 8.91 13.64
CA MET A 139 9.07 9.05 14.52
C MET A 139 9.14 10.43 15.20
N LEU A 140 8.69 11.48 14.51
CA LEU A 140 8.67 12.84 15.04
C LEU A 140 7.43 13.14 15.88
N GLY A 141 6.49 12.18 15.99
CA GLY A 141 5.24 12.33 16.71
C GLY A 141 4.24 13.26 16.00
N TYR A 142 4.35 13.37 14.68
CA TYR A 142 3.42 14.14 13.86
C TYR A 142 2.29 13.25 13.34
N SER A 143 1.21 13.88 12.89
CA SER A 143 0.14 13.17 12.18
C SER A 143 0.65 12.67 10.83
N LEU A 144 0.31 11.42 10.48
CA LEU A 144 0.58 10.85 9.14
C LEU A 144 -0.20 11.57 8.02
N ASN A 145 -1.08 12.48 8.39
CA ASN A 145 -1.86 13.32 7.49
C ASN A 145 -1.55 14.81 7.72
N THR A 146 -0.35 15.14 8.20
CA THR A 146 -0.01 16.54 8.44
C THR A 146 0.03 17.34 7.13
N GLU A 147 -0.51 18.56 7.16
CA GLU A 147 -0.40 19.56 6.11
C GLU A 147 0.47 20.75 6.54
N ASN A 148 1.04 20.66 7.75
CA ASN A 148 1.90 21.69 8.29
C ASN A 148 3.25 21.71 7.55
N SER A 149 3.55 22.84 6.89
CA SER A 149 4.76 22.99 6.09
C SER A 149 6.07 22.78 6.90
N GLU A 150 6.10 23.19 8.16
CA GLU A 150 7.28 23.02 9.03
C GLU A 150 7.47 21.55 9.45
N GLU A 151 6.37 20.83 9.68
CA GLU A 151 6.42 19.39 10.00
C GLU A 151 6.88 18.58 8.79
N LEU A 152 6.37 18.90 7.59
CA LEU A 152 6.84 18.28 6.34
C LEU A 152 8.34 18.56 6.09
N GLU A 153 8.82 19.77 6.34
CA GLU A 153 10.24 20.08 6.24
C GLU A 153 11.10 19.27 7.22
N LYS A 154 10.67 19.13 8.47
CA LYS A 154 11.38 18.32 9.47
C LYS A 154 11.36 16.82 9.11
N ALA A 155 10.25 16.30 8.58
CA ALA A 155 10.19 14.94 8.09
C ALA A 155 11.17 14.71 6.93
N ALA A 156 11.26 15.67 6.00
CA ALA A 156 12.24 15.61 4.91
C ALA A 156 13.70 15.68 5.40
N GLU A 157 13.99 16.53 6.40
CA GLU A 157 15.30 16.56 7.04
C GLU A 157 15.65 15.22 7.67
N LYS A 158 14.69 14.60 8.36
CA LYS A 158 14.85 13.27 8.95
C LYS A 158 15.15 12.21 7.90
N LEU A 159 14.43 12.20 6.79
CA LEU A 159 14.69 11.31 5.65
C LEU A 159 16.06 11.57 5.01
N LYS A 160 16.51 12.84 4.96
CA LYS A 160 17.83 13.17 4.47
C LYS A 160 18.94 12.65 5.38
N GLU A 161 18.75 12.67 6.71
CA GLU A 161 19.68 12.06 7.66
C GLU A 161 19.81 10.55 7.44
N GLN A 162 18.70 9.87 7.07
CA GLN A 162 18.67 8.44 6.82
C GLN A 162 19.52 8.02 5.61
N LYS A 163 19.72 8.89 4.62
CA LYS A 163 20.45 8.54 3.37
C LYS A 163 21.81 7.91 3.60
N LYS A 164 22.51 8.27 4.68
CA LYS A 164 23.83 7.71 5.02
C LYS A 164 23.81 6.23 5.37
N VAL A 165 22.66 5.67 5.76
CA VAL A 165 22.51 4.28 6.17
C VAL A 165 21.72 3.43 5.18
N VAL A 166 20.89 4.06 4.34
CA VAL A 166 20.06 3.37 3.36
C VAL A 166 20.90 2.79 2.23
N GLN A 167 20.70 1.51 1.93
CA GLN A 167 21.30 0.84 0.78
C GLN A 167 20.63 1.29 -0.53
N ALA A 168 19.30 1.26 -0.56
CA ALA A 168 18.50 1.59 -1.72
C ALA A 168 17.08 2.02 -1.33
N TYR A 169 16.49 2.84 -2.19
CA TYR A 169 15.06 3.12 -2.19
C TYR A 169 14.42 2.15 -3.17
N VAL A 170 13.41 1.41 -2.71
CA VAL A 170 12.82 0.28 -3.44
C VAL A 170 11.29 0.31 -3.41
N MET A 171 10.70 -0.36 -4.37
CA MET A 171 9.35 -0.90 -4.34
C MET A 171 9.46 -2.43 -4.50
N ASP A 172 9.03 -3.03 -5.60
CA ASP A 172 9.05 -4.49 -5.79
C ASP A 172 10.45 -5.13 -5.74
N GLU A 173 11.53 -4.34 -5.90
CA GLU A 173 12.91 -4.82 -5.77
C GLU A 173 13.22 -5.36 -4.35
N ILE A 174 12.34 -5.13 -3.38
CA ILE A 174 12.47 -5.67 -2.03
C ILE A 174 12.49 -7.20 -2.02
N PHE A 175 11.72 -7.85 -2.91
CA PHE A 175 11.66 -9.31 -2.99
C PHE A 175 13.04 -9.90 -3.30
N ASP A 176 13.73 -9.34 -4.29
CA ASP A 176 15.07 -9.79 -4.64
C ASP A 176 16.08 -9.50 -3.54
N LYS A 177 16.07 -8.29 -2.97
CA LYS A 177 17.08 -7.84 -2.01
C LYS A 177 16.97 -8.49 -0.64
N MET A 178 15.75 -8.61 -0.11
CA MET A 178 15.53 -9.30 1.17
C MET A 178 15.68 -10.81 1.00
N GLY A 179 15.10 -11.39 -0.07
CA GLY A 179 15.20 -12.81 -0.35
C GLY A 179 16.62 -13.29 -0.62
N ALA A 180 17.50 -12.46 -1.18
CA ALA A 180 18.93 -12.77 -1.36
C ALA A 180 19.81 -12.47 -0.13
N GLY A 181 19.25 -11.86 0.94
CA GLY A 181 20.02 -11.43 2.10
C GLY A 181 20.95 -10.24 1.83
N GLU A 182 20.72 -9.49 0.76
CA GLU A 182 21.48 -8.27 0.46
C GLU A 182 21.13 -7.13 1.43
N ALA A 183 19.89 -7.12 1.91
CA ALA A 183 19.39 -6.23 2.95
C ALA A 183 18.80 -7.05 4.10
N ILE A 184 18.73 -6.46 5.29
CA ILE A 184 18.27 -7.13 6.50
C ILE A 184 17.12 -6.42 7.20
N ILE A 185 16.84 -5.18 6.85
CA ILE A 185 15.76 -4.37 7.42
C ILE A 185 15.12 -3.57 6.30
N ALA A 186 13.79 -3.63 6.21
CA ALA A 186 13.02 -2.86 5.25
C ALA A 186 11.62 -2.54 5.79
N PRO A 187 11.13 -1.28 5.70
CA PRO A 187 9.72 -1.01 5.88
C PRO A 187 8.97 -1.50 4.63
N TYR A 188 7.88 -2.23 4.82
CA TYR A 188 7.06 -2.65 3.69
C TYR A 188 5.63 -3.04 4.10
N TYR A 189 4.83 -3.44 3.12
CA TYR A 189 3.44 -3.82 3.29
C TYR A 189 3.33 -5.23 3.87
N ALA A 190 2.40 -5.43 4.79
CA ALA A 190 2.21 -6.70 5.50
C ALA A 190 1.96 -7.90 4.56
N GLY A 191 1.20 -7.71 3.48
CA GLY A 191 0.93 -8.79 2.52
C GLY A 191 2.17 -9.28 1.80
N ASP A 192 3.05 -8.36 1.38
CA ASP A 192 4.33 -8.73 0.76
C ASP A 192 5.28 -9.37 1.77
N ALA A 193 5.22 -8.92 3.03
CA ALA A 193 5.97 -9.54 4.11
C ALA A 193 5.58 -11.00 4.32
N VAL A 194 4.29 -11.32 4.34
CA VAL A 194 3.79 -12.70 4.42
C VAL A 194 4.35 -13.55 3.27
N THR A 195 4.27 -13.05 2.04
CA THR A 195 4.82 -13.74 0.86
C THR A 195 6.32 -13.98 0.98
N LEU A 196 7.08 -12.98 1.44
CA LEU A 196 8.53 -13.10 1.64
C LEU A 196 8.88 -14.10 2.75
N MET A 197 8.13 -14.10 3.85
CA MET A 197 8.35 -15.02 4.97
C MET A 197 8.02 -16.47 4.59
N ASP A 198 7.06 -16.70 3.70
CA ASP A 198 6.78 -18.03 3.15
C ASP A 198 7.93 -18.57 2.29
N GLU A 199 8.68 -17.70 1.63
CA GLU A 199 9.83 -18.05 0.80
C GLU A 199 11.15 -18.10 1.59
N CYS A 200 11.26 -17.35 2.68
CA CYS A 200 12.50 -17.13 3.45
C CYS A 200 12.21 -17.26 4.95
N GLU A 201 12.50 -18.43 5.53
CA GLU A 201 12.23 -18.76 6.94
C GLU A 201 12.97 -17.85 7.97
N ASP A 202 14.05 -17.18 7.55
CA ASP A 202 14.81 -16.28 8.40
C ASP A 202 14.26 -14.84 8.44
N LEU A 203 13.17 -14.56 7.73
CA LEU A 203 12.52 -13.24 7.76
C LEU A 203 11.38 -13.20 8.77
N GLY A 204 11.26 -12.07 9.45
CA GLY A 204 10.16 -11.72 10.35
C GLY A 204 9.52 -10.39 9.93
N PHE A 205 8.35 -10.12 10.50
CA PHE A 205 7.64 -8.86 10.31
C PHE A 205 7.08 -8.36 11.62
N VAL A 206 7.23 -7.07 11.87
CA VAL A 206 6.70 -6.41 13.07
C VAL A 206 6.14 -5.03 12.74
N ILE A 207 5.06 -4.67 13.39
CA ILE A 207 4.52 -3.31 13.38
C ILE A 207 5.02 -2.61 14.65
N PRO A 208 5.81 -1.52 14.53
CA PRO A 208 6.28 -0.78 15.70
C PRO A 208 5.16 -0.25 16.59
N ASP A 209 5.37 -0.28 17.90
CA ASP A 209 4.37 0.10 18.92
C ASP A 209 3.82 1.54 18.80
N SER A 210 4.57 2.43 18.17
CA SER A 210 4.15 3.81 17.92
C SER A 210 3.03 3.95 16.88
N GLY A 211 2.66 2.84 16.26
CA GLY A 211 1.58 2.77 15.29
C GLY A 211 2.05 2.84 13.84
N THR A 212 1.09 2.73 12.93
CA THR A 212 1.37 2.62 11.50
C THR A 212 0.23 3.13 10.63
N ASN A 213 0.44 3.10 9.31
CA ASN A 213 -0.60 3.30 8.29
C ASN A 213 -1.40 2.01 8.07
N LEU A 214 -2.73 2.13 8.03
CA LEU A 214 -3.63 1.15 7.45
C LEU A 214 -4.06 1.67 6.08
N PHE A 215 -3.91 0.88 5.04
CA PHE A 215 -4.33 1.22 3.69
C PHE A 215 -5.45 0.32 3.19
N ILE A 216 -6.25 0.85 2.27
CA ILE A 216 -7.30 0.12 1.56
C ILE A 216 -7.09 0.38 0.07
N ASP A 217 -6.83 -0.67 -0.69
CA ASP A 217 -6.83 -0.61 -2.14
C ASP A 217 -8.23 -0.94 -2.64
N ALA A 218 -8.71 -0.19 -3.60
CA ALA A 218 -10.06 -0.40 -4.11
C ALA A 218 -10.15 -0.26 -5.62
N VAL A 219 -11.06 -1.02 -6.21
CA VAL A 219 -11.29 -1.06 -7.64
C VAL A 219 -12.17 0.12 -8.05
N CYS A 220 -11.70 0.91 -9.01
CA CYS A 220 -12.36 2.08 -9.55
C CYS A 220 -12.45 2.04 -11.08
N ILE A 221 -13.37 2.81 -11.64
CA ILE A 221 -13.52 3.04 -13.08
C ILE A 221 -13.09 4.46 -13.40
N PRO A 222 -12.03 4.67 -14.21
CA PRO A 222 -11.62 6.01 -14.62
C PRO A 222 -12.66 6.73 -15.45
N LYS A 223 -12.66 8.07 -15.34
CA LYS A 223 -13.52 8.95 -16.17
C LYS A 223 -13.26 8.73 -17.64
N GLY A 224 -14.35 8.61 -18.42
CA GLY A 224 -14.28 8.37 -19.85
C GLY A 224 -14.04 6.92 -20.25
N CYS A 225 -14.18 5.98 -19.33
CA CYS A 225 -14.20 4.54 -19.61
C CYS A 225 -15.25 4.23 -20.70
N ARG A 226 -14.86 3.46 -21.72
CA ARG A 226 -15.74 3.10 -22.83
C ARG A 226 -16.49 1.79 -22.61
N ASN A 227 -16.01 0.97 -21.69
CA ASN A 227 -16.50 -0.39 -21.44
C ASN A 227 -17.03 -0.52 -20.01
N LYS A 228 -17.78 0.48 -19.53
CA LYS A 228 -18.21 0.57 -18.12
C LYS A 228 -18.95 -0.68 -17.63
N GLU A 229 -19.87 -1.21 -18.43
CA GLU A 229 -20.64 -2.42 -18.09
C GLU A 229 -19.71 -3.63 -17.93
N ALA A 230 -18.76 -3.82 -18.85
CA ALA A 230 -17.76 -4.89 -18.76
C ALA A 230 -16.82 -4.70 -17.54
N ALA A 231 -16.46 -3.46 -17.22
CA ALA A 231 -15.69 -3.12 -16.04
C ALA A 231 -16.45 -3.47 -14.76
N GLU A 232 -17.73 -3.11 -14.66
CA GLU A 232 -18.58 -3.47 -13.52
C GLU A 232 -18.78 -4.99 -13.38
N MET A 233 -18.89 -5.73 -14.49
CA MET A 233 -18.91 -7.21 -14.47
C MET A 233 -17.62 -7.77 -13.91
N TYR A 234 -16.45 -7.22 -14.28
CA TYR A 234 -15.17 -7.66 -13.77
C TYR A 234 -15.01 -7.32 -12.28
N ILE A 235 -15.44 -6.14 -11.84
CA ILE A 235 -15.49 -5.77 -10.43
C ILE A 235 -16.37 -6.75 -9.64
N ASN A 236 -17.52 -7.12 -10.18
CA ASN A 236 -18.39 -8.12 -9.55
C ASN A 236 -17.72 -9.48 -9.45
N PHE A 237 -17.02 -9.92 -10.51
CA PHE A 237 -16.28 -11.17 -10.53
C PHE A 237 -15.16 -11.20 -9.48
N LEU A 238 -14.38 -10.12 -9.33
CA LEU A 238 -13.33 -10.03 -8.31
C LEU A 238 -13.89 -10.15 -6.88
N ASN A 239 -15.17 -9.86 -6.68
CA ASN A 239 -15.85 -9.94 -5.38
C ASN A 239 -16.68 -11.23 -5.20
N GLU A 240 -16.60 -12.18 -6.11
CA GLU A 240 -17.09 -13.53 -5.84
C GLU A 240 -16.26 -14.17 -4.72
N PRO A 241 -16.87 -14.89 -3.76
CA PRO A 241 -16.15 -15.40 -2.59
C PRO A 241 -14.91 -16.23 -2.94
N ASP A 242 -15.05 -17.17 -3.88
CA ASP A 242 -13.94 -18.05 -4.30
C ASP A 242 -12.83 -17.27 -5.01
N VAL A 243 -13.19 -16.21 -5.76
CA VAL A 243 -12.23 -15.34 -6.46
C VAL A 243 -11.50 -14.45 -5.48
N ALA A 244 -12.22 -13.80 -4.57
CA ALA A 244 -11.62 -12.97 -3.54
C ALA A 244 -10.72 -13.77 -2.58
N TYR A 245 -11.13 -15.02 -2.25
CA TYR A 245 -10.30 -15.96 -1.50
C TYR A 245 -9.00 -16.27 -2.26
N ALA A 246 -9.10 -16.65 -3.54
CA ALA A 246 -7.93 -17.00 -4.35
C ALA A 246 -6.96 -15.81 -4.53
N ILE A 247 -7.47 -14.58 -4.56
CA ILE A 247 -6.66 -13.37 -4.58
C ILE A 247 -5.89 -13.25 -3.26
N ALA A 248 -6.59 -13.26 -2.12
CA ALA A 248 -5.97 -13.12 -0.80
C ALA A 248 -4.91 -14.19 -0.53
N ASP A 249 -5.23 -15.45 -0.85
CA ASP A 249 -4.33 -16.59 -0.70
C ASP A 249 -3.07 -16.48 -1.57
N PHE A 250 -3.21 -15.92 -2.79
CA PHE A 250 -2.08 -15.80 -3.71
C PHE A 250 -1.15 -14.62 -3.42
N ILE A 251 -1.70 -13.46 -3.02
CA ILE A 251 -0.91 -12.24 -2.82
C ILE A 251 -0.55 -11.97 -1.36
N GLY A 252 -1.09 -12.74 -0.41
CA GLY A 252 -0.85 -12.55 1.03
C GLY A 252 -1.56 -11.34 1.66
N TYR A 253 -2.27 -10.55 0.87
CA TYR A 253 -2.99 -9.36 1.36
C TYR A 253 -4.34 -9.72 1.96
N SER A 254 -4.76 -8.94 2.95
CA SER A 254 -6.03 -9.16 3.65
C SER A 254 -7.22 -8.82 2.76
N THR A 255 -8.23 -9.67 2.79
CA THR A 255 -9.45 -9.49 2.02
C THR A 255 -10.49 -8.67 2.80
N PRO A 256 -11.14 -7.68 2.17
CA PRO A 256 -12.30 -7.01 2.73
C PRO A 256 -13.62 -7.78 2.50
N ASN A 257 -13.57 -8.92 1.82
CA ASN A 257 -14.73 -9.75 1.50
C ASN A 257 -15.00 -10.72 2.66
N GLN A 258 -16.16 -10.55 3.32
CA GLN A 258 -16.55 -11.35 4.49
C GLN A 258 -16.58 -12.86 4.21
N LYS A 259 -17.14 -13.26 3.07
CA LYS A 259 -17.25 -14.68 2.73
C LYS A 259 -15.90 -15.29 2.37
N ALA A 260 -15.04 -14.55 1.70
CA ALA A 260 -13.68 -15.00 1.42
C ALA A 260 -12.88 -15.14 2.74
N TYR A 261 -13.00 -14.18 3.65
CA TYR A 261 -12.41 -14.26 4.99
C TYR A 261 -12.85 -15.50 5.75
N GLU A 262 -14.14 -15.86 5.69
CA GLU A 262 -14.67 -17.06 6.35
C GLU A 262 -14.06 -18.36 5.79
N MET A 263 -13.57 -18.36 4.55
CA MET A 263 -12.92 -19.50 3.89
C MET A 263 -11.45 -19.68 4.26
N LEU A 264 -10.80 -18.63 4.80
CA LEU A 264 -9.39 -18.69 5.19
C LEU A 264 -9.18 -19.66 6.35
N ASP A 265 -7.99 -20.25 6.41
CA ASP A 265 -7.55 -21.07 7.52
C ASP A 265 -7.41 -20.24 8.81
N ASP A 266 -7.62 -20.88 9.96
CA ASP A 266 -7.51 -20.20 11.25
C ASP A 266 -6.07 -19.72 11.54
N GLU A 267 -5.07 -20.35 10.95
CA GLU A 267 -3.67 -19.94 11.04
C GLU A 267 -3.45 -18.57 10.41
N VAL A 268 -3.98 -18.33 9.22
CA VAL A 268 -3.91 -17.05 8.52
C VAL A 268 -4.70 -15.97 9.27
N LYS A 269 -5.90 -16.31 9.78
CA LYS A 269 -6.74 -15.35 10.54
C LYS A 269 -6.12 -14.89 11.84
N ASN A 270 -5.22 -15.70 12.42
CA ASN A 270 -4.62 -15.46 13.74
C ASN A 270 -3.07 -15.32 13.68
N ASP A 271 -2.53 -14.99 12.52
CA ASP A 271 -1.08 -14.81 12.33
C ASP A 271 -0.53 -13.54 13.02
N GLY A 272 -1.40 -12.63 13.44
CA GLY A 272 -1.04 -11.35 14.07
C GLY A 272 -0.46 -10.31 13.09
N ILE A 273 -0.49 -10.61 11.79
CA ILE A 273 0.05 -9.79 10.70
C ILE A 273 -1.05 -9.36 9.73
N SER A 274 -1.73 -10.36 9.15
CA SER A 274 -2.70 -10.15 8.07
C SER A 274 -4.03 -9.60 8.60
N TYR A 275 -4.52 -10.14 9.72
CA TYR A 275 -5.82 -9.78 10.29
C TYR A 275 -5.67 -9.36 11.74
N LEU A 276 -5.51 -8.05 11.94
CA LEU A 276 -5.36 -7.45 13.26
C LEU A 276 -6.72 -7.28 13.94
N ASP A 277 -6.74 -7.32 15.27
CA ASP A 277 -7.92 -7.04 16.06
C ASP A 277 -8.45 -5.63 15.83
N ASP A 278 -9.78 -5.45 15.89
CA ASP A 278 -10.42 -4.16 15.65
C ASP A 278 -9.97 -3.10 16.68
N ASP A 279 -9.74 -3.48 17.94
CA ASP A 279 -9.21 -2.58 18.99
C ASP A 279 -7.78 -2.11 18.63
N TYR A 280 -6.94 -3.02 18.15
CA TYR A 280 -5.58 -2.66 17.68
C TYR A 280 -5.63 -1.71 16.48
N ILE A 281 -6.50 -1.99 15.50
CA ILE A 281 -6.70 -1.13 14.34
C ILE A 281 -7.11 0.28 14.77
N GLU A 282 -8.07 0.42 15.69
CA GLU A 282 -8.56 1.72 16.17
C GLU A 282 -7.47 2.51 16.91
N GLU A 283 -6.67 1.84 17.75
CA GLU A 283 -5.69 2.51 18.61
C GLU A 283 -4.34 2.77 17.91
N LYS A 284 -3.92 1.92 16.99
CA LYS A 284 -2.56 1.86 16.46
C LYS A 284 -2.44 2.19 14.98
N THR A 285 -3.54 2.35 14.27
CA THR A 285 -3.47 2.61 12.84
C THR A 285 -4.07 3.96 12.44
N THR A 286 -3.54 4.50 11.36
CA THR A 286 -4.05 5.73 10.73
C THR A 286 -4.22 5.48 9.24
N VAL A 287 -5.41 5.76 8.72
CA VAL A 287 -5.68 5.75 7.27
C VAL A 287 -5.18 7.06 6.66
N PHE A 288 -4.57 7.00 5.49
CA PHE A 288 -4.17 8.20 4.77
C PHE A 288 -5.38 8.96 4.22
N CYS A 289 -5.37 10.27 4.41
CA CYS A 289 -6.29 11.19 3.75
C CYS A 289 -5.64 11.79 2.50
N ASN A 290 -6.44 12.25 1.56
CA ASN A 290 -5.94 13.14 0.52
C ASN A 290 -5.58 14.49 1.14
N LEU A 291 -4.30 14.85 1.06
CA LEU A 291 -3.81 16.14 1.53
C LEU A 291 -4.23 17.26 0.57
N SER A 292 -4.12 18.49 1.03
CA SER A 292 -4.27 19.67 0.16
C SER A 292 -3.28 19.65 -1.00
N ASP A 293 -3.62 20.32 -2.09
CA ASP A 293 -2.75 20.41 -3.27
C ASP A 293 -1.40 21.05 -2.91
N GLU A 294 -1.41 22.01 -1.98
CA GLU A 294 -0.21 22.68 -1.45
C GLU A 294 0.68 21.69 -0.68
N ALA A 295 0.11 20.92 0.24
CA ALA A 295 0.85 19.91 1.02
C ALA A 295 1.40 18.80 0.13
N ASN A 296 0.59 18.27 -0.81
CA ASN A 296 1.03 17.28 -1.79
C ASN A 296 2.20 17.78 -2.64
N GLN A 297 2.11 19.01 -3.14
CA GLN A 297 3.19 19.60 -3.94
C GLN A 297 4.45 19.87 -3.10
N LYS A 298 4.29 20.31 -1.85
CA LYS A 298 5.39 20.53 -0.92
C LYS A 298 6.11 19.21 -0.64
N MET A 299 5.39 18.16 -0.29
CA MET A 299 5.95 16.81 -0.04
C MET A 299 6.72 16.31 -1.26
N GLN A 300 6.13 16.39 -2.46
CA GLN A 300 6.79 15.96 -3.70
C GLN A 300 8.08 16.76 -3.99
N THR A 301 8.08 18.05 -3.74
CA THR A 301 9.28 18.90 -3.92
C THR A 301 10.37 18.49 -2.93
N LEU A 302 10.02 18.39 -1.64
CA LEU A 302 10.96 17.98 -0.58
C LEU A 302 11.52 16.58 -0.83
N TRP A 303 10.70 15.64 -1.31
CA TRP A 303 11.13 14.29 -1.69
C TRP A 303 12.16 14.32 -2.81
N THR A 304 11.88 15.07 -3.88
CA THR A 304 12.78 15.22 -5.02
C THR A 304 14.11 15.85 -4.60
N ASP A 305 14.06 16.90 -3.78
CA ASP A 305 15.25 17.59 -3.27
C ASP A 305 16.07 16.66 -2.36
N MET A 306 15.41 15.90 -1.48
CA MET A 306 16.05 14.91 -0.62
C MET A 306 16.73 13.82 -1.45
N LYS A 307 16.05 13.24 -2.42
CA LYS A 307 16.61 12.19 -3.30
C LYS A 307 17.80 12.68 -4.11
N SER A 308 17.76 13.93 -4.63
CA SER A 308 18.81 14.52 -5.45
C SER A 308 19.98 15.13 -4.65
N SER A 309 19.83 15.32 -3.33
CA SER A 309 20.92 15.85 -2.51
C SER A 309 22.13 14.90 -2.52
N GLU A 310 23.34 15.43 -2.75
CA GLU A 310 24.58 14.66 -2.63
C GLU A 310 24.76 14.17 -1.17
N GLU A 311 25.24 12.94 -1.01
CA GLU A 311 25.69 12.44 0.28
C GLU A 311 26.83 13.34 0.76
N GLN A 312 26.66 13.91 1.95
CA GLN A 312 27.80 14.56 2.62
C GLN A 312 28.76 13.44 3.04
N THR A 313 29.68 13.08 2.17
CA THR A 313 30.82 12.23 2.57
C THR A 313 31.51 12.93 3.75
N PRO A 314 31.62 12.30 4.93
CA PRO A 314 32.40 12.89 6.00
C PRO A 314 33.82 13.09 5.48
N ASN A 315 34.31 14.33 5.49
CA ASN A 315 35.71 14.62 5.21
C ASN A 315 36.57 13.70 6.10
N LYS A 316 37.20 12.71 5.47
CA LYS A 316 38.28 11.97 6.13
C LYS A 316 39.37 12.97 6.45
N VAL A 317 39.46 13.39 7.75
CA VAL A 317 40.60 14.07 8.32
C VAL A 317 41.64 13.04 8.72
#